data_afb654cc6b0a72497c80d48e112aeaa6
#
_entry.id   afb654cc6b0a72497c80d48e112aeaa6
#
_cell.length_a   1.000
_cell.length_b   1.000
_cell.length_c   1.000
_cell.angle_alpha   90.00
_cell.angle_beta   90.00
_cell.angle_gamma   90.00
#
_symmetry.space_group_name_H-M   'P 1'
#
loop_
_entity.id
_entity.type
_entity.pdbx_description
1 polymer ?
#
loop_
_entity_poly.entity_id
_entity_poly.type
_entity_poly.pdbx_seq_one_letter_code
_entity_poly.pdbx_strand_id
1 'polypeptide(L)'
;DVPAAVGFGISTPDNVQSFAPLADGVVVGSAIIRQMDATADLKPKDRADKLAEFVGTLSAATRATRPGAPSGQAATASGFKQTSLPDHFGAFGGRYIPETLAAAHAELEVEYEKAMADPAFIEELAFYRKQFIGGPTPLYKAERLSEAVGGATIWLKREELAHTGAHKINNAVGQALLAKRLGKTRIIAETGAGQHG
;
A
#
# COMPACT_ATOMS: atom_id res chain seq x y z
N ASP A 1 7.89 7.29 18.42
CA ASP A 1 7.49 6.00 17.79
C ASP A 1 6.67 6.31 16.56
N VAL A 2 6.98 5.66 15.45
CA VAL A 2 6.17 5.74 14.23
C VAL A 2 5.22 4.54 14.25
N PRO A 3 3.89 4.76 14.19
CA PRO A 3 2.94 3.65 14.14
C PRO A 3 3.17 2.76 12.91
N ALA A 4 3.16 1.45 13.11
CA ALA A 4 3.31 0.47 12.06
C ALA A 4 1.94 -0.11 11.68
N ALA A 5 1.66 -0.21 10.38
CA ALA A 5 0.44 -0.83 9.87
C ALA A 5 0.77 -1.94 8.86
N VAL A 6 0.06 -3.06 8.97
CA VAL A 6 0.16 -4.18 8.02
C VAL A 6 -0.92 -4.06 6.96
N GLY A 7 -0.52 -4.11 5.66
CA GLY A 7 -1.40 -3.82 4.52
C GLY A 7 -1.63 -4.96 3.53
N PHE A 8 -1.06 -6.15 3.71
CA PHE A 8 -1.20 -7.25 2.76
C PHE A 8 -1.87 -8.47 3.37
N GLY A 9 -2.76 -9.11 2.62
CA GLY A 9 -3.38 -10.38 2.97
C GLY A 9 -4.47 -10.29 4.04
N ILE A 10 -4.85 -9.11 4.50
CA ILE A 10 -5.86 -8.94 5.53
C ILE A 10 -7.26 -9.05 4.90
N SER A 11 -7.95 -10.15 5.19
CA SER A 11 -9.27 -10.41 4.62
C SER A 11 -10.26 -11.06 5.60
N THR A 12 -9.77 -11.58 6.72
CA THR A 12 -10.57 -12.29 7.72
C THR A 12 -10.24 -11.80 9.14
N PRO A 13 -11.13 -12.00 10.12
CA PRO A 13 -10.83 -11.73 11.53
C PRO A 13 -9.56 -12.44 12.03
N ASP A 14 -9.31 -13.67 11.58
CA ASP A 14 -8.12 -14.44 11.98
C ASP A 14 -6.83 -13.77 11.49
N ASN A 15 -6.84 -13.22 10.27
CA ASN A 15 -5.70 -12.44 9.78
C ASN A 15 -5.46 -11.20 10.68
N VAL A 16 -6.51 -10.50 11.07
CA VAL A 16 -6.40 -9.35 11.98
C VAL A 16 -5.80 -9.78 13.33
N GLN A 17 -6.30 -10.87 13.91
CA GLN A 17 -5.78 -11.39 15.19
C GLN A 17 -4.30 -11.77 15.12
N SER A 18 -3.87 -12.37 14.00
CA SER A 18 -2.46 -12.78 13.81
C SER A 18 -1.51 -11.59 13.81
N PHE A 19 -1.93 -10.43 13.31
CA PHE A 19 -1.09 -9.24 13.23
C PHE A 19 -1.29 -8.25 14.38
N ALA A 20 -2.37 -8.36 15.15
CA ALA A 20 -2.68 -7.43 16.23
C ALA A 20 -1.56 -7.30 17.30
N PRO A 21 -0.77 -8.33 17.63
CA PRO A 21 0.38 -8.19 18.53
C PRO A 21 1.58 -7.48 17.92
N LEU A 22 1.64 -7.38 16.58
CA LEU A 22 2.84 -6.98 15.84
C LEU A 22 2.72 -5.59 15.20
N ALA A 23 1.52 -5.04 15.13
CA ALA A 23 1.25 -3.78 14.44
C ALA A 23 0.23 -2.90 15.18
N ASP A 24 0.36 -1.60 15.02
CA ASP A 24 -0.57 -0.61 15.58
C ASP A 24 -1.88 -0.51 14.80
N GLY A 25 -1.89 -1.05 13.58
CA GLY A 25 -3.05 -1.04 12.70
C GLY A 25 -2.98 -2.06 11.57
N VAL A 26 -4.12 -2.28 10.94
CA VAL A 26 -4.22 -3.10 9.73
C VAL A 26 -4.91 -2.31 8.62
N VAL A 27 -4.44 -2.50 7.39
CA VAL A 27 -5.04 -1.90 6.20
C VAL A 27 -5.80 -2.98 5.44
N VAL A 28 -7.08 -2.74 5.21
CA VAL A 28 -7.96 -3.68 4.51
C VAL A 28 -8.46 -3.01 3.22
N GLY A 29 -8.20 -3.62 2.08
CA GLY A 29 -8.60 -3.12 0.76
C GLY A 29 -9.47 -4.13 0.01
N SER A 30 -8.84 -5.09 -0.64
CA SER A 30 -9.50 -6.05 -1.55
C SER A 30 -10.65 -6.83 -0.92
N ALA A 31 -10.62 -7.07 0.40
CA ALA A 31 -11.70 -7.76 1.09
C ALA A 31 -12.97 -6.89 1.17
N ILE A 32 -12.82 -5.58 1.37
CA ILE A 32 -13.93 -4.63 1.34
C ILE A 32 -14.53 -4.53 -0.06
N ILE A 33 -13.68 -4.45 -1.09
CA ILE A 33 -14.14 -4.42 -2.49
C ILE A 33 -14.94 -5.69 -2.83
N ARG A 34 -14.42 -6.88 -2.48
CA ARG A 34 -15.15 -8.14 -2.69
C ARG A 34 -16.50 -8.15 -1.97
N GLN A 35 -16.58 -7.60 -0.76
CA GLN A 35 -17.86 -7.49 -0.04
C GLN A 35 -18.82 -6.52 -0.73
N MET A 36 -18.31 -5.42 -1.28
CA MET A 36 -19.12 -4.49 -2.07
C MET A 36 -19.66 -5.13 -3.35
N ASP A 37 -18.84 -5.91 -4.06
CA ASP A 37 -19.25 -6.63 -5.27
C ASP A 37 -20.28 -7.72 -4.94
N ALA A 38 -20.07 -8.50 -3.88
CA ALA A 38 -20.99 -9.54 -3.44
C ALA A 38 -22.37 -9.00 -3.00
N THR A 39 -22.46 -7.70 -2.74
CA THR A 39 -23.70 -7.03 -2.30
C THR A 39 -24.21 -6.02 -3.33
N ALA A 40 -23.69 -6.06 -4.57
CA ALA A 40 -24.00 -5.08 -5.61
C ALA A 40 -25.50 -4.98 -5.94
N ASP A 41 -26.21 -6.12 -5.90
CA ASP A 41 -27.63 -6.23 -6.21
C ASP A 41 -28.56 -5.79 -5.07
N LEU A 42 -28.02 -5.52 -3.90
CA LEU A 42 -28.82 -5.09 -2.73
C LEU A 42 -29.18 -3.60 -2.85
N LYS A 43 -30.27 -3.22 -2.18
CA LYS A 43 -30.60 -1.80 -2.01
C LYS A 43 -29.49 -1.07 -1.24
N PRO A 44 -29.27 0.23 -1.50
CA PRO A 44 -28.16 0.98 -0.91
C PRO A 44 -28.06 0.88 0.61
N LYS A 45 -29.18 0.86 1.30
CA LYS A 45 -29.21 0.71 2.75
C LYS A 45 -28.74 -0.67 3.21
N ASP A 46 -29.30 -1.74 2.60
CA ASP A 46 -28.97 -3.12 2.95
C ASP A 46 -27.51 -3.44 2.63
N ARG A 47 -27.01 -2.85 1.53
CA ARG A 47 -25.59 -2.93 1.15
C ARG A 47 -24.69 -2.26 2.19
N ALA A 48 -25.06 -1.06 2.67
CA ALA A 48 -24.33 -0.35 3.71
C ALA A 48 -24.31 -1.13 5.03
N ASP A 49 -25.45 -1.72 5.41
CA ASP A 49 -25.59 -2.53 6.62
C ASP A 49 -24.70 -3.78 6.56
N LYS A 50 -24.68 -4.48 5.41
CA LYS A 50 -23.78 -5.63 5.18
C LYS A 50 -22.31 -5.27 5.21
N LEU A 51 -21.94 -4.13 4.66
CA LEU A 51 -20.57 -3.65 4.71
C LEU A 51 -20.17 -3.29 6.15
N ALA A 52 -21.05 -2.62 6.89
CA ALA A 52 -20.83 -2.28 8.29
C ALA A 52 -20.68 -3.54 9.17
N GLU A 53 -21.51 -4.58 8.94
CA GLU A 53 -21.39 -5.88 9.59
C GLU A 53 -20.02 -6.51 9.35
N PHE A 54 -19.58 -6.57 8.08
CA PHE A 54 -18.26 -7.12 7.72
C PHE A 54 -17.11 -6.35 8.38
N VAL A 55 -17.11 -5.02 8.27
CA VAL A 55 -16.09 -4.17 8.90
C VAL A 55 -16.13 -4.34 10.43
N GLY A 56 -17.32 -4.51 11.01
CA GLY A 56 -17.51 -4.79 12.43
C GLY A 56 -16.83 -6.08 12.89
N THR A 57 -16.87 -7.16 12.08
CA THR A 57 -16.18 -8.41 12.41
C THR A 57 -14.65 -8.23 12.45
N LEU A 58 -14.09 -7.49 11.49
CA LEU A 58 -12.66 -7.18 11.44
C LEU A 58 -12.24 -6.27 12.61
N SER A 59 -13.06 -5.26 12.91
CA SER A 59 -12.81 -4.33 14.01
C SER A 59 -12.90 -5.03 15.38
N ALA A 60 -13.86 -5.95 15.57
CA ALA A 60 -13.97 -6.74 16.80
C ALA A 60 -12.71 -7.62 17.04
N ALA A 61 -12.11 -8.13 15.97
CA ALA A 61 -10.90 -8.94 16.06
C ALA A 61 -9.69 -8.17 16.60
N THR A 62 -9.65 -6.84 16.46
CA THR A 62 -8.57 -6.01 17.03
C THR A 62 -8.65 -5.91 18.57
N ARG A 63 -9.80 -6.18 19.18
CA ARG A 63 -9.99 -6.11 20.63
C ARG A 63 -9.47 -7.33 21.38
N ALA A 64 -9.44 -8.48 20.71
CA ALA A 64 -9.16 -9.77 21.35
C ALA A 64 -7.69 -9.93 21.76
N THR A 65 -6.79 -9.03 21.36
CA THR A 65 -5.34 -9.23 21.44
C THR A 65 -4.56 -7.98 21.82
N ARG A 66 -4.93 -7.26 22.88
CA ARG A 66 -4.04 -6.23 23.41
C ARG A 66 -3.41 -6.66 24.75
N PRO A 67 -2.34 -7.46 24.75
CA PRO A 67 -1.35 -7.43 25.80
C PRO A 67 -0.65 -6.07 25.71
N GLY A 68 -0.27 -5.47 26.84
CA GLY A 68 0.34 -4.16 26.89
C GLY A 68 1.38 -3.96 25.78
N ALA A 69 1.32 -2.80 25.14
CA ALA A 69 2.24 -2.45 24.05
C ALA A 69 3.67 -2.77 24.48
N PRO A 70 4.44 -3.53 23.69
CA PRO A 70 5.86 -3.64 23.94
C PRO A 70 6.41 -2.24 23.85
N SER A 71 7.14 -1.80 24.88
CA SER A 71 7.92 -0.58 24.85
C SER A 71 8.99 -0.77 23.75
N GLY A 72 8.62 -0.46 22.53
CA GLY A 72 9.49 -0.53 21.38
C GLY A 72 10.61 0.50 21.60
N GLN A 73 11.83 0.04 21.61
CA GLN A 73 12.97 0.91 21.44
C GLN A 73 12.74 1.68 20.14
N ALA A 74 12.76 3.00 20.23
CA ALA A 74 12.71 3.89 19.11
C ALA A 74 13.75 3.44 18.07
N ALA A 75 13.29 2.87 16.96
CA ALA A 75 14.09 2.80 15.78
C ALA A 75 14.35 4.27 15.41
N THR A 76 15.54 4.77 15.71
CA THR A 76 16.00 6.04 15.16
C THR A 76 15.74 5.96 13.67
N ALA A 77 14.99 6.92 13.15
CA ALA A 77 14.82 7.11 11.72
C ALA A 77 16.21 7.43 11.14
N SER A 78 17.03 6.40 10.97
CA SER A 78 18.19 6.44 10.13
C SER A 78 17.63 6.61 8.74
N GLY A 79 17.88 7.79 8.14
CA GLY A 79 17.49 8.06 6.77
C GLY A 79 17.80 6.84 5.91
N PHE A 80 16.88 6.48 5.05
CA PHE A 80 17.03 5.38 4.10
C PHE A 80 18.40 5.48 3.44
N LYS A 81 19.38 4.75 3.97
CA LYS A 81 20.65 4.56 3.31
C LYS A 81 20.33 3.60 2.17
N GLN A 82 20.20 4.16 0.98
CA GLN A 82 20.12 3.39 -0.26
C GLN A 82 21.45 2.69 -0.47
N THR A 83 21.52 1.51 0.08
CA THR A 83 22.43 0.47 -0.37
C THR A 83 21.67 -0.35 -1.40
N SER A 84 22.36 -0.88 -2.41
CA SER A 84 21.79 -1.86 -3.34
C SER A 84 20.89 -2.81 -2.57
N LEU A 85 19.63 -2.92 -2.99
CA LEU A 85 18.66 -3.76 -2.31
C LEU A 85 19.20 -5.21 -2.30
N PRO A 86 19.37 -5.83 -1.13
CA PRO A 86 19.80 -7.21 -1.08
C PRO A 86 18.74 -8.06 -1.79
N ASP A 87 19.20 -9.05 -2.55
CA ASP A 87 18.31 -10.02 -3.21
C ASP A 87 17.69 -11.01 -2.21
N HIS A 88 18.16 -11.01 -0.97
CA HIS A 88 17.64 -11.84 0.12
C HIS A 88 17.38 -11.02 1.38
N PHE A 89 16.34 -11.42 2.10
CA PHE A 89 15.97 -10.92 3.43
C PHE A 89 16.12 -12.09 4.43
N GLY A 90 17.32 -12.32 4.91
CA GLY A 90 17.65 -13.50 5.70
C GLY A 90 17.53 -14.78 4.85
N ALA A 91 16.67 -15.72 5.28
CA ALA A 91 16.39 -16.95 4.54
C ALA A 91 15.37 -16.79 3.39
N PHE A 92 14.81 -15.61 3.21
CA PHE A 92 13.75 -15.32 2.24
C PHE A 92 14.25 -14.43 1.11
N GLY A 93 13.62 -14.51 -0.04
CA GLY A 93 13.94 -13.69 -1.19
C GLY A 93 14.61 -14.48 -2.32
N GLY A 94 15.33 -13.77 -3.16
CA GLY A 94 15.98 -14.26 -4.37
C GLY A 94 15.47 -13.56 -5.63
N ARG A 95 16.14 -13.79 -6.75
CA ARG A 95 15.81 -13.21 -8.07
C ARG A 95 15.27 -14.30 -8.98
N TYR A 96 13.98 -14.50 -8.99
CA TYR A 96 13.29 -15.53 -9.78
C TYR A 96 12.63 -14.88 -11.00
N ILE A 97 13.44 -14.52 -11.99
CA ILE A 97 12.99 -13.90 -13.25
C ILE A 97 13.39 -14.77 -14.43
N PRO A 98 12.66 -14.70 -15.57
CA PRO A 98 13.10 -15.34 -16.80
C PRO A 98 14.48 -14.86 -17.23
N GLU A 99 15.33 -15.75 -17.69
CA GLU A 99 16.71 -15.42 -18.14
C GLU A 99 16.73 -14.34 -19.22
N THR A 100 15.73 -14.34 -20.09
CA THR A 100 15.57 -13.33 -21.16
C THR A 100 15.40 -11.91 -20.63
N LEU A 101 14.98 -11.74 -19.38
CA LEU A 101 14.78 -10.44 -18.73
C LEU A 101 15.94 -10.04 -17.81
N ALA A 102 16.89 -10.93 -17.55
CA ALA A 102 17.96 -10.70 -16.57
C ALA A 102 18.80 -9.44 -16.91
N ALA A 103 19.16 -9.25 -18.18
CA ALA A 103 19.92 -8.08 -18.63
C ALA A 103 19.12 -6.77 -18.44
N ALA A 104 17.82 -6.76 -18.77
CA ALA A 104 16.96 -5.60 -18.61
C ALA A 104 16.78 -5.22 -17.14
N HIS A 105 16.66 -6.21 -16.26
CA HIS A 105 16.56 -5.96 -14.80
C HIS A 105 17.88 -5.45 -14.22
N ALA A 106 19.02 -5.95 -14.67
CA ALA A 106 20.32 -5.44 -14.24
C ALA A 106 20.53 -3.97 -14.67
N GLU A 107 20.14 -3.62 -15.92
CA GLU A 107 20.16 -2.24 -16.41
C GLU A 107 19.26 -1.33 -15.54
N LEU A 108 18.04 -1.79 -15.23
CA LEU A 108 17.08 -1.06 -14.41
C LEU A 108 17.62 -0.83 -12.98
N GLU A 109 18.22 -1.84 -12.35
CA GLU A 109 18.78 -1.75 -11.00
C GLU A 109 19.86 -0.68 -10.91
N VAL A 110 20.81 -0.68 -11.85
CA VAL A 110 21.88 0.33 -11.93
C VAL A 110 21.30 1.73 -12.10
N GLU A 111 20.32 1.90 -12.98
CA GLU A 111 19.73 3.22 -13.23
C GLU A 111 18.86 3.68 -12.06
N TYR A 112 18.17 2.75 -11.39
CA TYR A 112 17.43 3.05 -10.18
C TYR A 112 18.33 3.61 -9.08
N GLU A 113 19.48 2.98 -8.82
CA GLU A 113 20.43 3.47 -7.82
C GLU A 113 20.94 4.88 -8.15
N LYS A 114 21.28 5.12 -9.42
CA LYS A 114 21.69 6.47 -9.89
C LYS A 114 20.56 7.49 -9.74
N ALA A 115 19.36 7.14 -10.15
CA ALA A 115 18.20 8.03 -10.08
C ALA A 115 17.87 8.41 -8.63
N MET A 116 17.93 7.46 -7.72
CA MET A 116 17.65 7.71 -6.32
C MET A 116 18.76 8.51 -5.62
N ALA A 117 19.97 8.53 -6.15
CA ALA A 117 21.06 9.37 -5.67
C ALA A 117 21.08 10.78 -6.34
N ASP A 118 20.23 11.01 -7.34
CA ASP A 118 20.17 12.26 -8.11
C ASP A 118 19.09 13.19 -7.56
N PRO A 119 19.46 14.35 -6.96
CA PRO A 119 18.49 15.31 -6.44
C PRO A 119 17.49 15.79 -7.50
N ALA A 120 17.92 15.97 -8.75
CA ALA A 120 17.03 16.44 -9.81
C ALA A 120 15.92 15.42 -10.13
N PHE A 121 16.23 14.12 -10.09
CA PHE A 121 15.24 13.08 -10.25
C PHE A 121 14.25 13.08 -9.08
N ILE A 122 14.74 13.22 -7.86
CA ILE A 122 13.89 13.27 -6.67
C ILE A 122 12.95 14.48 -6.70
N GLU A 123 13.44 15.64 -7.13
CA GLU A 123 12.63 16.85 -7.31
C GLU A 123 11.58 16.68 -8.42
N GLU A 124 11.95 16.11 -9.58
CA GLU A 124 11.01 15.82 -10.65
C GLU A 124 9.91 14.83 -10.19
N LEU A 125 10.28 13.77 -9.49
CA LEU A 125 9.34 12.82 -8.92
C LEU A 125 8.41 13.49 -7.90
N ALA A 126 8.95 14.32 -7.01
CA ALA A 126 8.18 15.05 -6.01
C ALA A 126 7.19 16.04 -6.67
N PHE A 127 7.63 16.71 -7.74
CA PHE A 127 6.77 17.59 -8.54
C PHE A 127 5.56 16.83 -9.09
N TYR A 128 5.78 15.70 -9.77
CA TYR A 128 4.69 14.90 -10.32
C TYR A 128 3.78 14.30 -9.24
N ARG A 129 4.35 13.85 -8.11
CA ARG A 129 3.55 13.37 -6.97
C ARG A 129 2.60 14.43 -6.44
N LYS A 130 3.04 15.68 -6.38
CA LYS A 130 2.23 16.80 -5.88
C LYS A 130 1.27 17.35 -6.94
N GLN A 131 1.77 17.64 -8.15
CA GLN A 131 1.03 18.42 -9.14
C GLN A 131 0.17 17.55 -10.07
N PHE A 132 0.61 16.31 -10.35
CA PHE A 132 -0.08 15.42 -11.28
C PHE A 132 -0.90 14.35 -10.54
N ILE A 133 -0.31 13.71 -9.53
CA ILE A 133 -1.00 12.67 -8.76
C ILE A 133 -1.97 13.28 -7.74
N GLY A 134 -1.65 14.45 -7.18
CA GLY A 134 -2.44 15.07 -6.10
C GLY A 134 -2.13 14.49 -4.72
N GLY A 135 -0.93 13.91 -4.55
CA GLY A 135 -0.49 13.31 -3.30
C GLY A 135 0.20 14.30 -2.34
N PRO A 136 0.33 13.92 -1.07
CA PRO A 136 -0.24 12.73 -0.46
C PRO A 136 -1.76 12.83 -0.31
N THR A 137 -2.46 11.74 -0.61
CA THR A 137 -3.90 11.67 -0.42
C THR A 137 -4.28 11.70 1.06
N PRO A 138 -5.44 12.25 1.44
CA PRO A 138 -5.84 12.35 2.84
C PRO A 138 -5.98 11.01 3.54
N LEU A 139 -5.66 11.00 4.83
CA LEU A 139 -6.06 9.95 5.76
C LEU A 139 -7.26 10.50 6.56
N TYR A 140 -8.45 9.96 6.28
CA TYR A 140 -9.72 10.44 6.83
C TYR A 140 -10.18 9.55 7.98
N LYS A 141 -10.40 10.13 9.16
CA LYS A 141 -10.99 9.44 10.30
C LYS A 141 -12.50 9.28 10.09
N ALA A 142 -12.95 8.03 9.96
CA ALA A 142 -14.35 7.71 9.75
C ALA A 142 -15.08 7.61 11.13
N GLU A 143 -15.35 8.74 11.77
CA GLU A 143 -15.87 8.81 13.15
C GLU A 143 -17.20 8.06 13.29
N ARG A 144 -18.19 8.40 12.47
CA ARG A 144 -19.51 7.77 12.51
C ARG A 144 -19.46 6.26 12.26
N LEU A 145 -18.58 5.81 11.35
CA LEU A 145 -18.41 4.38 11.11
C LEU A 145 -17.71 3.70 12.29
N SER A 146 -16.71 4.34 12.88
CA SER A 146 -16.01 3.84 14.08
C SER A 146 -16.95 3.70 15.26
N GLU A 147 -17.84 4.67 15.46
CA GLU A 147 -18.87 4.63 16.52
C GLU A 147 -19.90 3.52 16.27
N ALA A 148 -20.39 3.41 15.02
CA ALA A 148 -21.43 2.44 14.66
C ALA A 148 -20.97 0.98 14.81
N VAL A 149 -19.72 0.67 14.47
CA VAL A 149 -19.19 -0.70 14.58
C VAL A 149 -18.52 -0.97 15.92
N GLY A 150 -18.14 0.06 16.67
CA GLY A 150 -17.37 -0.03 17.90
C GLY A 150 -16.00 -0.72 17.69
N GLY A 151 -15.09 -0.64 18.68
CA GLY A 151 -13.79 -1.29 18.60
C GLY A 151 -12.68 -0.37 18.11
N ALA A 152 -11.91 -0.79 17.10
CA ALA A 152 -10.81 0.01 16.56
C ALA A 152 -11.32 1.27 15.87
N THR A 153 -10.54 2.35 15.94
CA THR A 153 -10.79 3.54 15.12
C THR A 153 -10.57 3.23 13.66
N ILE A 154 -11.52 3.57 12.81
CA ILE A 154 -11.47 3.32 11.38
C ILE A 154 -10.96 4.57 10.65
N TRP A 155 -9.93 4.38 9.86
CA TRP A 155 -9.35 5.40 9.01
C TRP A 155 -9.44 4.99 7.54
N LEU A 156 -9.79 5.93 6.68
CA LEU A 156 -9.86 5.73 5.23
C LEU A 156 -8.67 6.43 4.58
N LYS A 157 -7.75 5.66 4.00
CA LYS A 157 -6.73 6.19 3.11
C LYS A 157 -7.36 6.44 1.76
N ARG A 158 -7.57 7.72 1.42
CA ARG A 158 -8.39 8.20 0.31
C ARG A 158 -7.64 8.15 -1.03
N GLU A 159 -7.19 6.97 -1.46
CA GLU A 159 -6.43 6.81 -2.72
C GLU A 159 -7.29 6.99 -3.98
N GLU A 160 -8.61 6.99 -3.85
CA GLU A 160 -9.53 7.36 -4.94
C GLU A 160 -9.46 8.85 -5.32
N LEU A 161 -8.86 9.67 -4.47
CA LEU A 161 -8.61 11.09 -4.75
C LEU A 161 -7.31 11.32 -5.53
N ALA A 162 -6.46 10.30 -5.67
CA ALA A 162 -5.31 10.38 -6.57
C ALA A 162 -5.79 10.48 -8.02
N HIS A 163 -5.00 11.14 -8.87
CA HIS A 163 -5.25 11.15 -10.32
C HIS A 163 -5.39 9.71 -10.82
N THR A 164 -6.33 9.44 -11.70
CA THR A 164 -6.80 8.12 -12.16
C THR A 164 -7.69 7.34 -11.18
N GLY A 165 -7.94 7.84 -9.98
CA GLY A 165 -8.86 7.23 -9.00
C GLY A 165 -8.30 5.99 -8.29
N ALA A 166 -6.99 5.73 -8.35
CA ALA A 166 -6.36 4.58 -7.73
C ALA A 166 -4.91 4.83 -7.33
N HIS A 167 -4.40 4.03 -6.38
CA HIS A 167 -3.04 4.15 -5.85
C HIS A 167 -1.93 3.79 -6.85
N LYS A 168 -2.23 3.06 -7.90
CA LYS A 168 -1.25 2.58 -8.89
C LYS A 168 -0.48 3.69 -9.60
N ILE A 169 -1.07 4.87 -9.76
CA ILE A 169 -0.41 6.04 -10.33
C ILE A 169 0.88 6.43 -9.57
N ASN A 170 0.96 6.14 -8.27
CA ASN A 170 2.13 6.46 -7.46
C ASN A 170 3.39 5.73 -7.95
N ASN A 171 3.29 4.45 -8.29
CA ASN A 171 4.43 3.70 -8.84
C ASN A 171 4.56 3.87 -10.35
N ALA A 172 3.47 4.02 -11.09
CA ALA A 172 3.50 4.19 -12.53
C ALA A 172 4.30 5.43 -12.95
N VAL A 173 4.13 6.56 -12.26
CA VAL A 173 4.90 7.79 -12.51
C VAL A 173 6.40 7.56 -12.26
N GLY A 174 6.77 6.92 -11.15
CA GLY A 174 8.18 6.62 -10.86
C GLY A 174 8.81 5.70 -11.91
N GLN A 175 8.08 4.66 -12.32
CA GLN A 175 8.53 3.74 -13.39
C GLN A 175 8.65 4.45 -14.74
N ALA A 176 7.72 5.34 -15.09
CA ALA A 176 7.79 6.12 -16.32
C ALA A 176 9.00 7.06 -16.35
N LEU A 177 9.32 7.71 -15.24
CA LEU A 177 10.51 8.56 -15.13
C LEU A 177 11.81 7.75 -15.26
N LEU A 178 11.88 6.57 -14.65
CA LEU A 178 13.01 5.66 -14.81
C LEU A 178 13.15 5.18 -16.25
N ALA A 179 12.06 4.78 -16.90
CA ALA A 179 12.06 4.36 -18.29
C ALA A 179 12.54 5.49 -19.22
N LYS A 180 12.10 6.73 -18.95
CA LYS A 180 12.58 7.93 -19.68
C LYS A 180 14.10 8.11 -19.53
N ARG A 181 14.64 7.95 -18.31
CA ARG A 181 16.11 8.03 -18.06
C ARG A 181 16.87 6.94 -18.80
N LEU A 182 16.34 5.73 -18.88
CA LEU A 182 16.89 4.62 -19.65
C LEU A 182 16.76 4.81 -21.18
N GLY A 183 16.17 5.92 -21.64
CA GLY A 183 15.97 6.19 -23.08
C GLY A 183 14.95 5.25 -23.73
N LYS A 184 14.07 4.61 -22.93
CA LYS A 184 13.06 3.71 -23.50
C LYS A 184 11.97 4.54 -24.17
N THR A 185 11.69 4.22 -25.43
CA THR A 185 10.68 4.91 -26.25
C THR A 185 9.37 4.14 -26.32
N ARG A 186 9.36 2.89 -25.88
CA ARG A 186 8.20 2.02 -25.85
C ARG A 186 8.07 1.40 -24.46
N ILE A 187 6.92 1.63 -23.83
CA ILE A 187 6.60 1.10 -22.49
C ILE A 187 5.41 0.14 -22.65
N ILE A 188 5.51 -0.99 -21.97
CA ILE A 188 4.45 -1.99 -21.88
C ILE A 188 4.08 -2.11 -20.38
N ALA A 189 2.79 -2.01 -20.08
CA ALA A 189 2.29 -2.23 -18.73
C ALA A 189 1.60 -3.60 -18.65
N GLU A 190 1.98 -4.40 -17.67
CA GLU A 190 1.22 -5.59 -17.27
C GLU A 190 0.09 -5.14 -16.35
N THR A 191 -1.11 -5.66 -16.56
CA THR A 191 -2.27 -5.35 -15.72
C THR A 191 -3.25 -6.52 -15.72
N GLY A 192 -3.63 -6.99 -14.53
CA GLY A 192 -4.66 -8.02 -14.36
C GLY A 192 -6.06 -7.42 -14.35
N ALA A 193 -6.33 -6.54 -13.40
CA ALA A 193 -7.65 -5.92 -13.19
C ALA A 193 -7.84 -4.58 -13.92
N GLY A 194 -6.88 -4.12 -14.73
CA GLY A 194 -6.93 -2.86 -15.45
C GLY A 194 -6.46 -1.62 -14.66
N GLN A 195 -6.14 -1.74 -13.40
CA GLN A 195 -5.74 -0.58 -12.58
C GLN A 195 -4.36 -0.02 -12.93
N HIS A 196 -3.48 -0.83 -13.51
CA HIS A 196 -2.10 -0.43 -13.80
C HIS A 196 -1.88 -0.05 -15.26
N GLY A 197 -2.72 -0.55 -16.16
CA GLY A 197 -2.68 -0.28 -17.60
C GLY A 197 -3.24 1.07 -18.00
#